data_8cbb094502a60a3679d2f84503c82769
#
_entry.id   8cbb094502a60a3679d2f84503c82769
#
_cell.length_a   1.000
_cell.length_b   1.000
_cell.length_c   1.000
_cell.angle_alpha   90.00
_cell.angle_beta   90.00
_cell.angle_gamma   90.00
#
_symmetry.space_group_name_H-M   'P 1'
#
loop_
_entity.id
_entity.type
_entity.pdbx_description
1 polymer ?
#
loop_
_entity_poly.entity_id
_entity_poly.type
_entity_poly.pdbx_seq_one_letter_code
_entity_poly.pdbx_strand_id
1 'polypeptide(L)'
;MVNDAHGSPTLENLFTETRTFPPLVSFAAHANGTAYEYKKAAADRLGYWREEALRLAWKEPFTEVLDWSDAPVARWFHDGTLNACDNAVDRHVR
;
A
#
# COMPACT_ATOMS: atom_id res chain seq x y z
N MET A 1 17.64 -1.43 42.83
CA MET A 1 17.45 -0.35 41.87
C MET A 1 16.07 -0.45 41.26
N VAL A 2 15.29 0.51 41.52
CA VAL A 2 13.96 0.53 40.94
C VAL A 2 14.12 0.83 39.44
N ASN A 3 13.80 -0.14 38.63
CA ASN A 3 13.61 0.16 37.22
C ASN A 3 12.31 0.93 37.10
N ASP A 4 12.44 2.21 36.91
CA ASP A 4 11.29 3.07 36.76
C ASP A 4 10.76 2.96 35.32
N ALA A 5 10.32 1.76 34.98
CA ALA A 5 9.65 1.53 33.69
C ALA A 5 8.35 2.34 33.62
N HIS A 6 7.88 2.79 34.79
CA HIS A 6 6.73 3.66 34.90
C HIS A 6 7.14 5.07 35.31
N GLY A 7 8.42 5.38 35.10
CA GLY A 7 8.99 6.63 35.52
C GLY A 7 8.27 7.84 35.04
N SER A 8 8.78 8.97 35.42
CA SER A 8 8.18 10.25 35.11
C SER A 8 7.75 10.29 33.65
N PRO A 9 6.48 10.52 33.37
CA PRO A 9 6.05 10.72 32.03
C PRO A 9 6.78 11.92 31.44
N THR A 10 7.61 11.68 30.45
CA THR A 10 8.22 12.72 29.65
C THR A 10 7.31 13.00 28.44
N LEU A 11 7.50 14.15 27.82
CA LEU A 11 6.77 14.45 26.58
C LEU A 11 7.03 13.40 25.49
N GLU A 12 8.22 12.82 25.47
CA GLU A 12 8.58 11.74 24.55
C GLU A 12 7.72 10.50 24.78
N ASN A 13 7.49 10.12 26.05
CA ASN A 13 6.65 8.98 26.38
C ASN A 13 5.19 9.20 25.99
N LEU A 14 4.71 10.43 26.01
CA LEU A 14 3.35 10.76 25.61
C LEU A 14 3.13 10.59 24.10
N PHE A 15 4.18 10.68 23.29
CA PHE A 15 4.12 10.50 21.85
C PHE A 15 4.44 9.08 21.40
N THR A 16 4.83 8.20 22.32
CA THR A 16 5.11 6.81 22.01
C THR A 16 3.82 6.00 22.07
N GLU A 17 3.38 5.50 20.96
CA GLU A 17 2.19 4.65 20.89
C GLU A 17 2.57 3.25 20.40
N THR A 18 2.35 2.26 21.26
CA THR A 18 2.69 0.86 20.99
C THR A 18 1.47 -0.05 20.92
N ARG A 19 0.29 0.48 21.22
CA ARG A 19 -0.94 -0.31 21.20
C ARG A 19 -1.31 -0.65 19.75
N THR A 20 -1.86 -1.83 19.56
CA THR A 20 -2.41 -2.26 18.28
C THR A 20 -3.90 -2.59 18.46
N PHE A 21 -4.66 -2.32 17.43
CA PHE A 21 -6.10 -2.51 17.44
C PHE A 21 -6.49 -3.45 16.27
N PRO A 22 -6.46 -4.77 16.50
CA PRO A 22 -6.82 -5.71 15.46
C PRO A 22 -8.29 -5.57 15.08
N PRO A 23 -8.65 -5.83 13.81
CA PRO A 23 -10.04 -5.79 13.39
C PRO A 23 -10.85 -6.92 14.05
N LEU A 24 -12.15 -6.73 14.11
CA LEU A 24 -13.05 -7.81 14.53
C LEU A 24 -12.91 -9.02 13.59
N VAL A 25 -12.94 -10.21 14.16
CA VAL A 25 -12.78 -11.46 13.40
C VAL A 25 -13.78 -11.57 12.26
N SER A 26 -15.05 -11.23 12.53
CA SER A 26 -16.11 -11.25 11.51
C SER A 26 -15.85 -10.27 10.37
N PHE A 27 -15.33 -9.10 10.67
CA PHE A 27 -14.94 -8.12 9.64
C PHE A 27 -13.78 -8.62 8.80
N ALA A 28 -12.74 -9.14 9.45
CA ALA A 28 -11.55 -9.65 8.77
C ALA A 28 -11.87 -10.83 7.85
N ALA A 29 -12.81 -11.69 8.27
CA ALA A 29 -13.23 -12.85 7.48
C ALA A 29 -13.90 -12.48 6.15
N HIS A 30 -14.51 -11.30 6.06
CA HIS A 30 -15.20 -10.83 4.85
C HIS A 30 -14.43 -9.73 4.12
N ALA A 31 -13.27 -9.35 4.61
CA ALA A 31 -12.45 -8.31 3.98
C ALA A 31 -11.84 -8.80 2.66
N ASN A 32 -11.77 -7.90 1.68
CA ASN A 32 -11.16 -8.21 0.38
C ASN A 32 -9.64 -8.33 0.44
N GLY A 33 -9.02 -7.63 1.38
CA GLY A 33 -7.57 -7.69 1.59
C GLY A 33 -7.22 -8.42 2.89
N THR A 34 -6.10 -9.11 2.90
CA THR A 34 -5.58 -9.85 4.06
C THR A 34 -4.12 -9.52 4.30
N ALA A 35 -3.57 -9.99 5.41
CA ALA A 35 -2.14 -9.88 5.71
C ALA A 35 -1.25 -10.51 4.62
N TYR A 36 -1.80 -11.40 3.80
CA TYR A 36 -1.08 -12.02 2.69
C TYR A 36 -0.65 -10.99 1.64
N GLU A 37 -1.45 -9.96 1.40
CA GLU A 37 -1.12 -8.89 0.44
C GLU A 37 0.17 -8.17 0.84
N TYR A 38 0.35 -7.91 2.13
CA TYR A 38 1.58 -7.31 2.63
C TYR A 38 2.79 -8.23 2.45
N LYS A 39 2.61 -9.53 2.63
CA LYS A 39 3.68 -10.51 2.42
C LYS A 39 4.08 -10.58 0.95
N LYS A 40 3.12 -10.59 0.05
CA LYS A 40 3.37 -10.54 -1.40
C LYS A 40 4.16 -9.30 -1.77
N ALA A 41 3.71 -8.14 -1.32
CA ALA A 41 4.36 -6.88 -1.62
C ALA A 41 5.79 -6.81 -1.06
N ALA A 42 6.02 -7.36 0.13
CA ALA A 42 7.34 -7.41 0.74
C ALA A 42 8.30 -8.36 0.01
N ALA A 43 7.77 -9.48 -0.50
CA ALA A 43 8.57 -10.46 -1.23
C ALA A 43 9.00 -9.95 -2.61
N ASP A 44 8.13 -9.27 -3.35
CA ASP A 44 8.39 -8.70 -4.66
C ASP A 44 7.53 -7.46 -4.87
N ARG A 45 8.04 -6.31 -4.44
CA ARG A 45 7.30 -5.04 -4.52
C ARG A 45 6.94 -4.65 -5.95
N LEU A 46 7.89 -4.75 -6.85
CA LEU A 46 7.66 -4.34 -8.25
C LEU A 46 6.71 -5.29 -8.96
N GLY A 47 6.85 -6.59 -8.72
CA GLY A 47 5.93 -7.59 -9.26
C GLY A 47 4.52 -7.41 -8.72
N TYR A 48 4.38 -7.16 -7.42
CA TYR A 48 3.09 -6.88 -6.81
C TYR A 48 2.37 -5.70 -7.48
N TRP A 49 3.05 -4.57 -7.63
CA TRP A 49 2.47 -3.39 -8.26
C TRP A 49 2.24 -3.57 -9.76
N ARG A 50 3.05 -4.38 -10.43
CA ARG A 50 2.79 -4.78 -11.81
C ARG A 50 1.45 -5.51 -11.93
N GLU A 51 1.23 -6.50 -11.10
CA GLU A 51 -0.02 -7.28 -11.09
C GLU A 51 -1.24 -6.37 -10.83
N GLU A 52 -1.13 -5.50 -9.84
CA GLU A 52 -2.22 -4.57 -9.52
C GLU A 52 -2.50 -3.59 -10.68
N ALA A 53 -1.46 -3.07 -11.32
CA ALA A 53 -1.60 -2.18 -12.45
C ALA A 53 -2.25 -2.86 -13.66
N LEU A 54 -1.99 -4.15 -13.87
CA LEU A 54 -2.59 -4.91 -14.98
C LEU A 54 -4.10 -5.16 -14.80
N ARG A 55 -4.65 -4.89 -13.64
CA ARG A 55 -6.10 -4.90 -13.41
C ARG A 55 -6.79 -3.71 -14.06
N LEU A 56 -6.05 -2.68 -14.41
CA LEU A 56 -6.56 -1.49 -15.08
C LEU A 56 -6.54 -1.65 -16.60
N ALA A 57 -7.41 -0.93 -17.28
CA ALA A 57 -7.42 -0.85 -18.73
C ALA A 57 -6.46 0.25 -19.19
N TRP A 58 -5.39 -0.11 -19.83
CA TRP A 58 -4.38 0.81 -20.36
C TRP A 58 -4.64 1.12 -21.82
N LYS A 59 -4.57 2.38 -22.18
CA LYS A 59 -4.59 2.81 -23.58
C LYS A 59 -3.24 2.48 -24.23
N GLU A 60 -2.17 2.85 -23.56
CA GLU A 60 -0.81 2.46 -23.91
C GLU A 60 -0.22 1.71 -22.72
N PRO A 61 0.09 0.43 -22.84
CA PRO A 61 0.66 -0.35 -21.76
C PRO A 61 1.98 0.24 -21.29
N PHE A 62 2.22 0.21 -19.98
CA PHE A 62 3.52 0.55 -19.41
C PHE A 62 4.52 -0.58 -19.68
N THR A 63 5.79 -0.23 -19.80
CA THR A 63 6.89 -1.21 -19.90
C THR A 63 7.72 -1.26 -18.63
N GLU A 64 7.75 -0.17 -17.88
CA GLU A 64 8.52 -0.07 -16.65
C GLU A 64 7.58 0.24 -15.48
N VAL A 65 7.71 -0.54 -14.39
CA VAL A 65 6.88 -0.35 -13.19
C VAL A 65 7.34 0.86 -12.40
N LEU A 66 8.63 0.99 -12.16
CA LEU A 66 9.20 2.06 -11.36
C LEU A 66 10.51 2.54 -11.98
N ASP A 67 10.59 3.82 -12.26
CA ASP A 67 11.84 4.53 -12.55
C ASP A 67 12.30 5.25 -11.27
N TRP A 68 13.39 4.77 -10.69
CA TRP A 68 14.02 5.31 -9.49
C TRP A 68 15.36 6.01 -9.81
N SER A 69 15.64 6.27 -11.09
CA SER A 69 16.92 6.83 -11.52
C SER A 69 17.17 8.25 -10.99
N ASP A 70 16.11 8.97 -10.66
CA ASP A 70 16.15 10.34 -10.14
C ASP A 70 15.68 10.37 -8.67
N ALA A 71 16.17 9.42 -7.87
CA ALA A 71 15.80 9.32 -6.46
C ALA A 71 16.09 10.65 -5.72
N PRO A 72 15.23 11.11 -4.81
CA PRO A 72 14.05 10.41 -4.26
C PRO A 72 12.74 10.59 -5.07
N VAL A 73 12.82 11.10 -6.29
CA VAL A 73 11.65 11.25 -7.15
C VAL A 73 11.31 9.93 -7.82
N ALA A 74 10.22 9.32 -7.40
CA ALA A 74 9.74 8.07 -7.98
C ALA A 74 8.78 8.34 -9.16
N ARG A 75 8.98 7.63 -10.27
CA ARG A 75 8.06 7.65 -11.42
C ARG A 75 7.49 6.27 -11.62
N TRP A 76 6.23 6.10 -11.25
CA TRP A 76 5.52 4.83 -11.40
C TRP A 76 4.78 4.79 -12.74
N PHE A 77 4.97 3.70 -13.51
CA PHE A 77 4.25 3.46 -14.77
C PHE A 77 4.32 4.64 -15.74
N HIS A 78 5.45 5.34 -15.78
CA HIS A 78 5.57 6.64 -16.43
C HIS A 78 5.38 6.64 -17.95
N ASP A 79 5.59 5.49 -18.60
CA ASP A 79 5.44 5.32 -20.03
C ASP A 79 4.08 4.75 -20.45
N GLY A 80 3.20 4.47 -19.49
CA GLY A 80 1.84 4.05 -19.74
C GLY A 80 0.86 5.21 -19.76
N THR A 81 -0.22 5.06 -20.51
CA THR A 81 -1.35 6.00 -20.49
C THR A 81 -2.66 5.27 -20.27
N LEU A 82 -3.55 5.87 -19.51
CA LEU A 82 -4.88 5.34 -19.27
C LEU A 82 -5.89 6.47 -19.09
N ASN A 83 -7.16 6.12 -19.22
CA ASN A 83 -8.26 7.02 -18.92
C ASN A 83 -8.85 6.65 -17.57
N ALA A 84 -8.76 7.57 -16.61
CA ALA A 84 -9.25 7.33 -15.26
C ALA A 84 -10.78 7.18 -15.24
N CYS A 85 -11.51 7.97 -16.02
CA CYS A 85 -12.96 7.87 -16.10
C CYS A 85 -13.41 6.53 -16.70
N ASP A 86 -12.75 6.05 -17.75
CA ASP A 86 -13.03 4.73 -18.31
C ASP A 86 -12.83 3.63 -17.27
N ASN A 87 -11.73 3.70 -16.54
CA ASN A 87 -11.42 2.70 -15.51
C ASN A 87 -12.39 2.74 -14.33
N ALA A 88 -12.78 3.93 -13.89
CA ALA A 88 -13.62 4.12 -12.71
C ALA A 88 -15.11 3.96 -12.98
N VAL A 89 -15.57 4.32 -14.17
CA VAL A 89 -17.00 4.43 -14.50
C VAL A 89 -17.36 3.64 -15.74
N ASP A 90 -16.82 4.01 -16.90
CA ASP A 90 -17.36 3.59 -18.20
C ASP A 90 -17.29 2.07 -18.40
N ARG A 91 -16.19 1.44 -18.03
CA ARG A 91 -16.00 -0.01 -18.17
C ARG A 91 -16.96 -0.84 -17.31
N HIS A 92 -17.53 -0.23 -16.27
CA HIS A 92 -18.46 -0.91 -15.35
C HIS A 92 -19.93 -0.74 -15.78
N VAL A 93 -20.19 0.10 -16.75
CA VAL A 93 -21.54 0.39 -17.27
C VAL A 93 -21.84 -0.37 -18.55
N ARG A 94 -20.82 -0.81 -19.26
CA ARG A 94 -20.91 -1.57 -20.52
C ARG A 94 -21.35 -3.01 -20.32
#